data_902e253a09bfa635d161a524c82f2143
#
_entry.id   902e253a09bfa635d161a524c82f2143
#
_cell.length_a   1.000
_cell.length_b   1.000
_cell.length_c   1.000
_cell.angle_alpha   90.00
_cell.angle_beta   90.00
_cell.angle_gamma   90.00
#
_symmetry.space_group_name_H-M   'P 1'
#
loop_
_entity.id
_entity.type
_entity.pdbx_description
1 polymer ?
#
loop_
_entity_poly.entity_id
_entity_poly.type
_entity_poly.pdbx_seq_one_letter_code
_entity_poly.pdbx_strand_id
1 'polypeptide(L)'
;NVNQNTGRNYCISILRVLGMLFIILCHIASWLDIAFLEQFFNYGVYIFLFISGFLYANKEINSPSKWFLTRVKKLLIPFYLFVIPVSIVYFKINGFDGLEAIKYLFCLQGINFITPFIPFSEIKPLGNLWFVTIILICYLLTILVKKIEKKHKLNIAVIILILVAAW
;
A
#
# COMPACT_ATOMS: atom_id res chain seq x y z
N ASN A 1 -21.69 -24.86 21.96
CA ASN A 1 -20.68 -23.84 22.33
C ASN A 1 -19.33 -24.24 21.73
N VAL A 2 -19.12 -23.91 20.46
CA VAL A 2 -17.80 -24.02 19.84
C VAL A 2 -17.04 -22.78 20.27
N ASN A 3 -16.09 -22.93 21.18
CA ASN A 3 -15.09 -21.94 21.48
C ASN A 3 -14.32 -21.64 20.17
N GLN A 4 -14.70 -20.59 19.47
CA GLN A 4 -13.85 -20.00 18.46
C GLN A 4 -12.67 -19.35 19.19
N ASN A 5 -11.68 -20.16 19.52
CA ASN A 5 -10.36 -19.67 19.86
C ASN A 5 -9.90 -18.80 18.71
N THR A 6 -9.91 -17.49 18.91
CA THR A 6 -9.28 -16.49 18.04
C THR A 6 -7.75 -16.67 18.10
N GLY A 7 -7.30 -17.86 17.72
CA GLY A 7 -5.89 -18.20 17.60
C GLY A 7 -5.25 -17.20 16.63
N ARG A 8 -4.43 -16.31 17.18
CA ARG A 8 -3.60 -15.38 16.39
C ARG A 8 -2.88 -16.22 15.34
N ASN A 9 -3.17 -15.97 14.08
CA ASN A 9 -2.59 -16.77 13.00
C ASN A 9 -1.10 -16.41 12.88
N TYR A 10 -0.25 -17.17 13.58
CA TYR A 10 1.20 -16.92 13.68
C TYR A 10 1.86 -16.89 12.30
N CYS A 11 1.40 -17.72 11.36
CA CYS A 11 1.93 -17.72 10.00
C CYS A 11 1.76 -16.35 9.31
N ILE A 12 0.59 -15.74 9.45
CA ILE A 12 0.34 -14.39 8.89
C ILE A 12 1.21 -13.34 9.56
N SER A 13 1.43 -13.46 10.88
CA SER A 13 2.31 -12.53 11.60
C SER A 13 3.76 -12.67 11.15
N ILE A 14 4.25 -13.89 10.95
CA ILE A 14 5.59 -14.17 10.44
C ILE A 14 5.76 -13.61 9.01
N LEU A 15 4.80 -13.87 8.12
CA LEU A 15 4.84 -13.36 6.76
C LEU A 15 4.87 -11.81 6.71
N ARG A 16 4.16 -11.13 7.63
CA ARG A 16 4.24 -9.67 7.74
C ARG A 16 5.62 -9.20 8.16
N VAL A 17 6.23 -9.86 9.14
CA VAL A 17 7.59 -9.51 9.59
C VAL A 17 8.60 -9.73 8.46
N LEU A 18 8.50 -10.85 7.74
CA LEU A 18 9.33 -11.12 6.57
C LEU A 18 9.15 -10.08 5.47
N GLY A 19 7.90 -9.70 5.16
CA GLY A 19 7.61 -8.64 4.20
C GLY A 19 8.22 -7.29 4.60
N MET A 20 8.12 -6.91 5.89
CA MET A 20 8.77 -5.71 6.41
C MET A 20 10.30 -5.78 6.27
N LEU A 21 10.88 -6.91 6.64
CA LEU A 21 12.33 -7.12 6.52
C LEU A 21 12.78 -6.98 5.06
N PHE A 22 12.04 -7.55 4.12
CA PHE A 22 12.33 -7.43 2.69
C PHE A 22 12.27 -5.97 2.23
N ILE A 23 11.28 -5.20 2.65
CA ILE A 23 11.18 -3.77 2.31
C ILE A 23 12.37 -2.98 2.85
N ILE A 24 12.80 -3.25 4.09
CA ILE A 24 13.98 -2.60 4.67
C ILE A 24 15.23 -2.96 3.86
N LEU A 25 15.43 -4.24 3.54
CA LEU A 25 16.56 -4.70 2.74
C LEU A 25 16.54 -4.14 1.32
N CYS A 26 15.35 -3.99 0.71
CA CYS A 26 15.19 -3.32 -0.57
C CYS A 26 15.73 -1.88 -0.54
N HIS A 27 15.38 -1.11 0.48
CA HIS A 27 15.88 0.26 0.61
C HIS A 27 17.39 0.34 0.89
N ILE A 28 17.92 -0.60 1.67
CA ILE A 28 19.38 -0.71 1.89
C ILE A 28 20.09 -1.06 0.58
N ALA A 29 19.57 -2.02 -0.19
CA ALA A 29 20.13 -2.42 -1.48
C ALA A 29 20.09 -1.27 -2.50
N SER A 30 19.00 -0.51 -2.54
CA SER A 30 18.88 0.70 -3.37
C SER A 30 19.89 1.78 -2.96
N TRP A 31 20.13 1.97 -1.67
CA TRP A 31 21.15 2.91 -1.18
C TRP A 31 22.57 2.46 -1.51
N LEU A 32 22.82 1.15 -1.57
CA LEU A 32 24.11 0.55 -1.95
C LEU A 32 24.29 0.37 -3.47
N ASP A 33 23.31 0.77 -4.27
CA ASP A 33 23.29 0.65 -5.75
C ASP A 33 23.37 -0.81 -6.25
N ILE A 34 22.83 -1.77 -5.45
CA ILE A 34 22.83 -3.20 -5.80
C ILE A 34 21.49 -3.58 -6.41
N ALA A 35 21.30 -3.28 -7.71
CA ALA A 35 20.04 -3.43 -8.43
C ALA A 35 19.41 -4.83 -8.34
N PHE A 36 20.21 -5.91 -8.36
CA PHE A 36 19.70 -7.28 -8.24
C PHE A 36 19.02 -7.52 -6.88
N LEU A 37 19.63 -7.07 -5.79
CA LEU A 37 19.07 -7.23 -4.45
C LEU A 37 17.85 -6.30 -4.24
N GLU A 38 17.89 -5.11 -4.79
CA GLU A 38 16.76 -4.20 -4.77
C GLU A 38 15.52 -4.84 -5.41
N GLN A 39 15.64 -5.38 -6.62
CA GLN A 39 14.55 -6.09 -7.30
C GLN A 39 14.07 -7.32 -6.52
N PHE A 40 15.00 -8.12 -5.99
CA PHE A 40 14.66 -9.30 -5.20
C PHE A 40 13.88 -8.93 -3.94
N PHE A 41 14.33 -7.95 -3.17
CA PHE A 41 13.69 -7.56 -1.92
C PHE A 41 12.41 -6.75 -2.13
N ASN A 42 12.19 -6.18 -3.31
CA ASN A 42 10.93 -5.49 -3.65
C ASN A 42 9.71 -6.43 -3.57
N TYR A 43 9.90 -7.75 -3.65
CA TYR A 43 8.83 -8.73 -3.39
C TYR A 43 8.19 -8.59 -2.01
N GLY A 44 8.81 -7.92 -1.05
CA GLY A 44 8.23 -7.58 0.24
C GLY A 44 6.90 -6.83 0.13
N VAL A 45 6.77 -5.92 -0.84
CA VAL A 45 5.53 -5.18 -1.09
C VAL A 45 4.41 -6.11 -1.56
N TYR A 46 4.71 -7.04 -2.48
CA TYR A 46 3.73 -8.01 -2.96
C TYR A 46 3.25 -8.96 -1.86
N ILE A 47 4.14 -9.36 -0.94
CA ILE A 47 3.78 -10.15 0.24
C ILE A 47 2.75 -9.39 1.09
N PHE A 48 2.94 -8.09 1.33
CA PHE A 48 1.98 -7.27 2.07
C PHE A 48 0.63 -7.16 1.38
N LEU A 49 0.63 -6.92 0.07
CA LEU A 49 -0.60 -6.84 -0.72
C LEU A 49 -1.36 -8.16 -0.70
N PHE A 50 -0.65 -9.28 -0.91
CA PHE A 50 -1.22 -10.63 -0.86
C PHE A 50 -1.85 -10.94 0.50
N ILE A 51 -1.14 -10.71 1.60
CA ILE A 51 -1.65 -10.94 2.95
C ILE A 51 -2.89 -10.08 3.21
N SER A 52 -2.85 -8.82 2.78
CA SER A 52 -4.00 -7.92 2.94
C SER A 52 -5.21 -8.41 2.17
N GLY A 53 -5.04 -8.81 0.92
CA GLY A 53 -6.09 -9.41 0.09
C GLY A 53 -6.66 -10.68 0.71
N PHE A 54 -5.80 -11.60 1.15
CA PHE A 54 -6.20 -12.86 1.80
C PHE A 54 -7.01 -12.62 3.07
N LEU A 55 -6.59 -11.69 3.92
CA LEU A 55 -7.30 -11.38 5.17
C LEU A 55 -8.67 -10.73 4.94
N TYR A 56 -8.83 -10.00 3.84
CA TYR A 56 -10.10 -9.33 3.54
C TYR A 56 -11.03 -10.17 2.66
N ALA A 57 -10.50 -11.19 1.97
CA ALA A 57 -11.31 -12.08 1.14
C ALA A 57 -12.48 -12.70 1.91
N ASN A 58 -12.21 -13.27 3.07
CA ASN A 58 -13.20 -13.97 3.89
C ASN A 58 -13.84 -13.10 5.00
N LYS A 59 -13.51 -11.79 5.02
CA LYS A 59 -14.04 -10.90 6.05
C LYS A 59 -15.33 -10.24 5.60
N GLU A 60 -16.39 -10.40 6.39
CA GLU A 60 -17.60 -9.61 6.22
C GLU A 60 -17.38 -8.17 6.64
N ILE A 61 -17.75 -7.24 5.75
CA ILE A 61 -17.67 -5.80 5.99
C ILE A 61 -19.10 -5.26 6.12
N ASN A 62 -19.60 -5.22 7.36
CA ASN A 62 -20.97 -4.76 7.65
C ASN A 62 -21.15 -3.26 7.40
N SER A 63 -20.11 -2.46 7.65
CA SER A 63 -20.12 -1.01 7.43
C SER A 63 -18.89 -0.58 6.61
N PRO A 64 -19.00 -0.54 5.27
CA PRO A 64 -17.88 -0.21 4.39
C PRO A 64 -17.23 1.14 4.69
N SER A 65 -18.05 2.18 4.94
CA SER A 65 -17.54 3.53 5.23
C SER A 65 -16.76 3.60 6.54
N LYS A 66 -17.26 2.98 7.61
CA LYS A 66 -16.56 2.90 8.91
C LYS A 66 -15.25 2.11 8.76
N TRP A 67 -15.31 0.99 8.06
CA TRP A 67 -14.13 0.15 7.81
C TRP A 67 -13.07 0.92 7.05
N PHE A 68 -13.43 1.57 5.93
CA PHE A 68 -12.53 2.37 5.11
C PHE A 68 -11.88 3.50 5.93
N LEU A 69 -12.69 4.32 6.59
CA LEU A 69 -12.20 5.44 7.37
C LEU A 69 -11.22 5.01 8.47
N THR A 70 -11.49 3.87 9.13
CA THR A 70 -10.60 3.33 10.16
C THR A 70 -9.25 2.89 9.56
N ARG A 71 -9.25 2.31 8.36
CA ARG A 71 -8.02 1.87 7.68
C ARG A 71 -7.22 3.04 7.16
N VAL A 72 -7.88 3.98 6.51
CA VAL A 72 -7.27 5.22 6.01
C VAL A 72 -6.64 6.01 7.15
N LYS A 73 -7.34 6.22 8.28
CA LYS A 73 -6.77 6.90 9.45
C LYS A 73 -5.52 6.21 9.98
N LYS A 74 -5.54 4.88 10.11
CA LYS A 74 -4.38 4.11 10.59
C LYS A 74 -3.17 4.17 9.64
N LEU A 75 -3.40 4.40 8.36
CA LEU A 75 -2.35 4.56 7.35
C LEU A 75 -1.87 6.01 7.28
N LEU A 76 -2.79 6.98 7.20
CA LEU A 76 -2.46 8.38 6.94
C LEU A 76 -1.89 9.11 8.16
N ILE A 77 -2.28 8.75 9.39
CA ILE A 77 -1.73 9.41 10.58
C ILE A 77 -0.20 9.23 10.65
N PRO A 78 0.37 8.00 10.66
CA PRO A 78 1.82 7.84 10.68
C PRO A 78 2.47 8.38 9.39
N PHE A 79 1.80 8.28 8.24
CA PHE A 79 2.29 8.85 6.99
C PHE A 79 2.51 10.36 7.11
N TYR A 80 1.52 11.13 7.54
CA TYR A 80 1.67 12.59 7.65
C TYR A 80 2.60 13.01 8.78
N LEU A 81 2.67 12.26 9.88
CA LEU A 81 3.66 12.50 10.93
C LEU A 81 5.10 12.42 10.41
N PHE A 82 5.34 11.61 9.39
CA PHE A 82 6.64 11.49 8.74
C PHE A 82 6.81 12.49 7.58
N VAL A 83 5.82 12.57 6.67
CA VAL A 83 5.92 13.35 5.43
C VAL A 83 5.99 14.86 5.70
N ILE A 84 5.21 15.38 6.65
CA ILE A 84 5.18 16.83 6.90
C ILE A 84 6.55 17.37 7.31
N PRO A 85 7.22 16.84 8.35
CA PRO A 85 8.53 17.37 8.73
C PRO A 85 9.59 17.18 7.62
N VAL A 86 9.58 16.05 6.93
CA VAL A 86 10.52 15.80 5.81
C VAL A 86 10.29 16.79 4.67
N SER A 87 9.02 17.03 4.29
CA SER A 87 8.68 17.99 3.24
C SER A 87 9.09 19.43 3.61
N ILE A 88 8.91 19.83 4.87
CA ILE A 88 9.35 21.16 5.33
C ILE A 88 10.86 21.32 5.17
N VAL A 89 11.64 20.32 5.57
CA VAL A 89 13.10 20.35 5.42
C VAL A 89 13.49 20.38 3.94
N TYR A 90 12.88 19.52 3.12
CA TYR A 90 13.13 19.46 1.68
C TYR A 90 12.87 20.79 0.98
N PHE A 91 11.70 21.40 1.22
CA PHE A 91 11.35 22.69 0.61
C PHE A 91 12.20 23.87 1.12
N LYS A 92 12.73 23.80 2.34
CA LYS A 92 13.69 24.80 2.81
C LYS A 92 15.02 24.74 2.08
N ILE A 93 15.46 23.54 1.69
CA ILE A 93 16.77 23.33 1.03
C ILE A 93 16.65 23.57 -0.48
N ASN A 94 15.59 23.06 -1.13
CA ASN A 94 15.47 23.01 -2.58
C ASN A 94 14.52 24.06 -3.17
N GLY A 95 13.85 24.86 -2.32
CA GLY A 95 12.79 25.76 -2.72
C GLY A 95 11.42 25.10 -2.71
N PHE A 96 10.36 25.94 -2.63
CA PHE A 96 8.98 25.45 -2.58
C PHE A 96 8.48 25.12 -4.00
N ASP A 97 8.03 23.88 -4.19
CA ASP A 97 7.29 23.44 -5.37
C ASP A 97 5.85 23.08 -4.99
N GLY A 98 4.89 23.86 -5.49
CA GLY A 98 3.46 23.66 -5.18
C GLY A 98 2.92 22.35 -5.74
N LEU A 99 3.41 21.86 -6.88
CA LEU A 99 2.99 20.58 -7.46
C LEU A 99 3.45 19.40 -6.63
N GLU A 100 4.68 19.42 -6.15
CA GLU A 100 5.19 18.41 -5.23
C GLU A 100 4.45 18.42 -3.90
N ALA A 101 4.17 19.61 -3.35
CA ALA A 101 3.39 19.74 -2.13
C ALA A 101 1.99 19.11 -2.27
N ILE A 102 1.32 19.29 -3.41
CA ILE A 102 0.03 18.65 -3.71
C ILE A 102 0.17 17.13 -3.77
N LYS A 103 1.23 16.61 -4.42
CA LYS A 103 1.47 15.16 -4.48
C LYS A 103 1.65 14.55 -3.09
N TYR A 104 2.38 15.22 -2.19
CA TYR A 104 2.55 14.77 -0.81
C TYR A 104 1.24 14.85 -0.02
N LEU A 105 0.47 15.93 -0.18
CA LEU A 105 -0.79 16.12 0.52
C LEU A 105 -1.84 15.06 0.17
N PHE A 106 -1.91 14.67 -1.10
CA PHE A 106 -2.90 13.71 -1.59
C PHE A 106 -2.38 12.28 -1.73
N CYS A 107 -1.17 11.97 -1.25
CA CYS A 107 -0.56 10.65 -1.36
C CYS A 107 -0.47 10.14 -2.81
N LEU A 108 -0.11 11.02 -3.76
CA LEU A 108 -0.05 10.70 -5.19
C LEU A 108 1.33 10.20 -5.66
N GLN A 109 2.22 9.85 -4.73
CA GLN A 109 3.59 9.40 -5.05
C GLN A 109 3.64 8.16 -5.93
N GLY A 110 2.62 7.29 -5.84
CA GLY A 110 2.53 6.08 -6.65
C GLY A 110 1.77 6.24 -7.97
N ILE A 111 1.37 7.46 -8.35
CA ILE A 111 0.52 7.63 -9.55
C ILE A 111 1.27 7.31 -10.85
N ASN A 112 2.60 7.48 -10.87
CA ASN A 112 3.44 7.13 -12.02
C ASN A 112 3.43 5.63 -12.35
N PHE A 113 3.19 4.79 -11.33
CA PHE A 113 3.02 3.34 -11.53
C PHE A 113 1.70 2.99 -12.20
N ILE A 114 0.69 3.85 -12.07
CA ILE A 114 -0.67 3.60 -12.57
C ILE A 114 -0.84 4.24 -13.95
N THR A 115 -0.18 5.39 -14.17
CA THR A 115 -0.30 6.15 -15.41
C THR A 115 1.08 6.49 -15.96
N PRO A 116 1.75 5.54 -16.66
CA PRO A 116 3.09 5.78 -17.24
C PRO A 116 3.10 6.91 -18.28
N PHE A 117 1.93 7.34 -18.76
CA PHE A 117 1.77 8.41 -19.74
C PHE A 117 1.74 9.83 -19.14
N ILE A 118 1.64 9.96 -17.81
CA ILE A 118 1.67 11.27 -17.16
C ILE A 118 3.12 11.51 -16.71
N PRO A 119 3.85 12.47 -17.29
CA PRO A 119 5.22 12.76 -16.88
C PRO A 119 5.24 13.49 -15.55
N PHE A 120 4.92 12.77 -14.48
CA PHE A 120 5.25 13.24 -13.15
C PHE A 120 6.74 13.00 -12.95
N SER A 121 7.53 14.07 -12.83
CA SER A 121 8.94 13.98 -12.43
C SER A 121 9.10 13.09 -11.19
N GLU A 122 10.19 12.35 -11.14
CA GLU A 122 10.57 11.56 -9.97
C GLU A 122 10.42 12.40 -8.70
N ILE A 123 9.61 11.92 -7.76
CA ILE A 123 9.36 12.63 -6.50
C ILE A 123 10.52 12.30 -5.57
N LYS A 124 11.57 13.09 -5.62
CA LYS A 124 12.66 13.03 -4.64
C LYS A 124 12.31 13.96 -3.47
N PRO A 125 12.51 13.59 -2.21
CA PRO A 125 13.13 12.36 -1.68
C PRO A 125 12.13 11.27 -1.29
N LEU A 126 10.81 11.48 -1.43
CA LEU A 126 9.74 10.62 -0.88
C LEU A 126 9.14 9.63 -1.89
N GLY A 127 9.83 9.38 -3.01
CA GLY A 127 9.41 8.42 -4.03
C GLY A 127 9.14 7.01 -3.47
N ASN A 128 9.89 6.62 -2.45
CA ASN A 128 9.75 5.32 -1.77
C ASN A 128 8.38 5.11 -1.11
N LEU A 129 7.57 6.18 -0.95
CA LEU A 129 6.23 6.10 -0.36
C LEU A 129 5.13 5.80 -1.38
N TRP A 130 5.48 5.44 -2.62
CA TRP A 130 4.54 5.09 -3.69
C TRP A 130 3.54 4.00 -3.26
N PHE A 131 3.96 3.07 -2.42
CA PHE A 131 3.11 1.97 -1.96
C PHE A 131 1.91 2.45 -1.12
N VAL A 132 1.97 3.64 -0.49
CA VAL A 132 0.84 4.23 0.26
C VAL A 132 -0.31 4.52 -0.69
N THR A 133 -0.03 5.07 -1.88
CA THR A 133 -1.02 5.26 -2.95
C THR A 133 -1.68 3.94 -3.33
N ILE A 134 -0.87 2.89 -3.56
CA ILE A 134 -1.37 1.57 -3.95
C ILE A 134 -2.25 0.97 -2.86
N ILE A 135 -1.86 1.06 -1.58
CA ILE A 135 -2.69 0.56 -0.46
C ILE A 135 -4.03 1.30 -0.39
N LEU A 136 -4.05 2.62 -0.59
CA LEU A 136 -5.30 3.39 -0.60
C LEU A 136 -6.23 2.92 -1.73
N ILE A 137 -5.68 2.67 -2.92
CA ILE A 137 -6.43 2.12 -4.05
C ILE A 137 -6.94 0.72 -3.72
N CYS A 138 -6.11 -0.15 -3.13
CA CYS A 138 -6.53 -1.48 -2.70
C CYS A 138 -7.67 -1.43 -1.68
N TYR A 139 -7.68 -0.46 -0.76
CA TYR A 139 -8.81 -0.29 0.17
C TYR A 139 -10.10 0.11 -0.55
N LEU A 140 -10.04 1.02 -1.53
CA LEU A 140 -11.19 1.39 -2.36
C LEU A 140 -11.70 0.19 -3.16
N LEU A 141 -10.79 -0.52 -3.84
CA LEU A 141 -11.12 -1.72 -4.61
C LEU A 141 -11.74 -2.82 -3.73
N THR A 142 -11.26 -3.00 -2.50
CA THR A 142 -11.83 -3.96 -1.55
C THR A 142 -13.31 -3.69 -1.30
N ILE A 143 -13.69 -2.40 -1.11
CA ILE A 143 -15.09 -2.03 -0.90
C ILE A 143 -15.92 -2.29 -2.17
N LEU A 144 -15.39 -1.91 -3.34
CA LEU A 144 -16.08 -2.10 -4.62
C LEU A 144 -16.32 -3.59 -4.88
N VAL A 145 -15.27 -4.41 -4.70
CA VAL A 145 -15.34 -5.87 -4.89
C VAL A 145 -16.34 -6.50 -3.93
N LYS A 146 -16.32 -6.12 -2.63
CA LYS A 146 -17.30 -6.62 -1.65
C LYS A 146 -18.74 -6.23 -1.99
N LYS A 147 -18.95 -5.06 -2.57
CA LYS A 147 -20.27 -4.63 -3.04
C LYS A 147 -20.75 -5.46 -4.23
N ILE A 148 -19.85 -5.77 -5.18
CA ILE A 148 -20.14 -6.58 -6.36
C ILE A 148 -20.37 -8.04 -5.95
N GLU A 149 -19.54 -8.60 -5.06
CA GLU A 149 -19.67 -9.96 -4.52
C GLU A 149 -21.05 -10.17 -3.88
N LYS A 150 -21.49 -9.23 -3.06
CA LYS A 150 -22.83 -9.28 -2.43
C LYS A 150 -23.94 -9.29 -3.46
N LYS A 151 -23.75 -8.62 -4.61
CA LYS A 151 -24.76 -8.53 -5.69
C LYS A 151 -24.75 -9.73 -6.63
N HIS A 152 -23.56 -10.28 -6.96
CA HIS A 152 -23.38 -11.26 -8.04
C HIS A 152 -22.77 -12.58 -7.60
N LYS A 153 -22.53 -12.83 -6.32
CA LYS A 153 -21.80 -14.02 -5.79
C LYS A 153 -20.46 -14.28 -6.50
N LEU A 154 -19.83 -13.24 -7.00
CA LEU A 154 -18.57 -13.33 -7.75
C LEU A 154 -17.40 -13.58 -6.79
N ASN A 155 -16.53 -14.54 -7.13
CA ASN A 155 -15.42 -14.90 -6.25
C ASN A 155 -14.31 -13.86 -6.35
N ILE A 156 -14.04 -13.14 -5.26
CA ILE A 156 -13.04 -12.05 -5.16
C ILE A 156 -11.64 -12.51 -5.60
N ALA A 157 -11.29 -13.77 -5.33
CA ALA A 157 -10.01 -14.33 -5.72
C ALA A 157 -9.78 -14.23 -7.24
N VAL A 158 -10.83 -14.42 -8.04
CA VAL A 158 -10.74 -14.33 -9.52
C VAL A 158 -10.47 -12.89 -9.96
N ILE A 159 -11.10 -11.90 -9.32
CA ILE A 159 -10.88 -10.49 -9.68
C ILE A 159 -9.45 -10.05 -9.33
N ILE A 160 -8.96 -10.44 -8.15
CA ILE A 160 -7.58 -10.15 -7.74
C ILE A 160 -6.58 -10.83 -8.69
N LEU A 161 -6.86 -12.08 -9.08
CA LEU A 161 -6.01 -12.83 -10.01
C LEU A 161 -5.97 -12.17 -11.40
N ILE A 162 -7.09 -11.67 -11.89
CA ILE A 162 -7.17 -10.94 -13.17
C ILE A 162 -6.39 -9.62 -13.06
N LEU A 163 -6.52 -8.88 -11.96
CA LEU A 163 -5.81 -7.62 -11.78
C LEU A 163 -4.30 -7.80 -11.65
N VAL A 164 -3.86 -8.90 -11.01
CA VAL A 164 -2.42 -9.23 -10.91
C VAL A 164 -1.87 -9.76 -12.23
N ALA A 165 -2.67 -10.50 -13.01
CA ALA A 165 -2.25 -11.03 -14.30
C ALA A 165 -2.27 -9.98 -15.44
N ALA A 166 -3.00 -8.88 -15.26
CA ALA A 166 -3.05 -7.76 -16.18
C ALA A 166 -1.92 -6.72 -15.96
N TRP A 167 -1.07 -6.96 -14.96
CA TRP A 167 0.07 -6.13 -14.58
C TRP A 167 1.38 -6.81 -14.92
#